data_a612f9b8e91024088f9a26cd3c11ea47
#
_entry.id   a612f9b8e91024088f9a26cd3c11ea47
#
_cell.length_a   1.000
_cell.length_b   1.000
_cell.length_c   1.000
_cell.angle_alpha   90.00
_cell.angle_beta   90.00
_cell.angle_gamma   90.00
#
_symmetry.space_group_name_H-M   'P 1'
#
loop_
_entity.id
_entity.type
_entity.pdbx_description
1 polymer ?
#
loop_
_entity_poly.entity_id
_entity_poly.type
_entity_poly.pdbx_seq_one_letter_code
_entity_poly.pdbx_strand_id
1 'polypeptide(L)'
;KGTALALKSRVLLYAASPLYNPTNDVNKWKAAAEAANELLSLNLYSLDNSYRDLFLGDRSAKSSETIFAIRQSATNDLESKNYPIGTAGGNSGITPSHNLVSAYEYKGAPDPNDIYANRDPRLGYTIVTNNSQWNGRTIEIYAGGADNYNAKNASRTGYYLKKFLNDNLDLVQDEKRLRSWIVFRLAEIYLNYAEAMNEAYGPDANNGYALTAKEAINLVRGRMGVEMPAITTASKDEFREKVKHERRVELAFEEHRYWDLRRWKEAATVLNQPLTGVQATKNGNHFSYQVKEVEKRTFTQ
;
A
#
# COMPACT_ATOMS: atom_id res chain seq x y z
N LYS A 1 0.41 12.83 -22.53
CA LYS A 1 -0.82 12.04 -22.82
C LYS A 1 -1.15 11.10 -21.67
N GLY A 2 -0.21 10.24 -21.23
CA GLY A 2 -0.43 9.26 -20.16
C GLY A 2 -0.98 9.88 -18.87
N THR A 3 -0.37 10.96 -18.38
CA THR A 3 -0.80 11.69 -17.17
C THR A 3 -2.27 12.16 -17.25
N ALA A 4 -2.67 12.71 -18.41
CA ALA A 4 -4.04 13.17 -18.61
C ALA A 4 -5.05 12.02 -18.59
N LEU A 5 -4.68 10.88 -19.18
CA LEU A 5 -5.51 9.66 -19.17
C LEU A 5 -5.57 9.03 -17.76
N ALA A 6 -4.47 9.02 -17.02
CA ALA A 6 -4.46 8.55 -15.64
C ALA A 6 -5.37 9.41 -14.74
N LEU A 7 -5.32 10.73 -14.90
CA LEU A 7 -6.21 11.66 -14.19
C LEU A 7 -7.67 11.41 -14.60
N LYS A 8 -7.97 11.27 -15.90
CA LYS A 8 -9.31 10.94 -16.42
C LYS A 8 -9.84 9.66 -15.77
N SER A 9 -9.02 8.59 -15.74
CA SER A 9 -9.39 7.31 -15.10
C SER A 9 -9.75 7.50 -13.62
N ARG A 10 -8.91 8.20 -12.84
CA ARG A 10 -9.16 8.44 -11.41
C ARG A 10 -10.44 9.26 -11.19
N VAL A 11 -10.63 10.34 -11.94
CA VAL A 11 -11.80 11.23 -11.81
C VAL A 11 -13.09 10.49 -12.14
N LEU A 12 -13.13 9.72 -13.25
CA LEU A 12 -14.32 8.99 -13.65
C LEU A 12 -14.63 7.82 -12.71
N LEU A 13 -13.61 7.14 -12.16
CA LEU A 13 -13.80 6.14 -11.11
C LEU A 13 -14.47 6.76 -9.88
N TYR A 14 -14.03 7.93 -9.45
CA TYR A 14 -14.61 8.61 -8.29
C TYR A 14 -16.06 9.02 -8.59
N ALA A 15 -16.34 9.58 -9.78
CA ALA A 15 -17.68 9.96 -10.21
C ALA A 15 -18.64 8.77 -10.32
N ALA A 16 -18.13 7.56 -10.60
CA ALA A 16 -18.89 6.32 -10.65
C ALA A 16 -19.14 5.70 -9.26
N SER A 17 -18.31 6.06 -8.26
CA SER A 17 -18.35 5.45 -6.93
C SER A 17 -19.58 5.86 -6.11
N PRO A 18 -20.01 5.04 -5.12
CA PRO A 18 -21.29 5.22 -4.39
C PRO A 18 -21.55 6.60 -3.81
N LEU A 19 -20.51 7.35 -3.41
CA LEU A 19 -20.69 8.72 -2.88
C LEU A 19 -21.25 9.69 -3.92
N TYR A 20 -20.82 9.57 -5.17
CA TYR A 20 -21.15 10.46 -6.28
C TYR A 20 -22.11 9.81 -7.29
N ASN A 21 -22.47 8.55 -7.04
CA ASN A 21 -23.38 7.76 -7.86
C ASN A 21 -24.39 6.99 -6.99
N PRO A 22 -25.25 7.70 -6.24
CA PRO A 22 -26.16 7.09 -5.26
C PRO A 22 -27.20 6.17 -5.88
N THR A 23 -27.53 6.36 -7.16
CA THR A 23 -28.48 5.53 -7.92
C THR A 23 -27.79 4.33 -8.59
N ASN A 24 -26.46 4.20 -8.45
CA ASN A 24 -25.66 3.19 -9.09
C ASN A 24 -25.84 3.14 -10.62
N ASP A 25 -25.83 4.31 -11.27
CA ASP A 25 -25.88 4.39 -12.73
C ASP A 25 -24.67 3.64 -13.32
N VAL A 26 -24.96 2.54 -13.98
CA VAL A 26 -23.95 1.66 -14.59
C VAL A 26 -23.16 2.34 -15.71
N ASN A 27 -23.74 3.38 -16.37
CA ASN A 27 -23.03 4.09 -17.44
C ASN A 27 -21.84 4.88 -16.92
N LYS A 28 -21.88 5.35 -15.67
CA LYS A 28 -20.69 5.97 -15.02
C LYS A 28 -19.56 4.95 -14.84
N TRP A 29 -19.90 3.73 -14.44
CA TRP A 29 -18.90 2.64 -14.32
C TRP A 29 -18.32 2.24 -15.67
N LYS A 30 -19.16 2.19 -16.73
CA LYS A 30 -18.69 1.94 -18.10
C LYS A 30 -17.72 3.03 -18.56
N ALA A 31 -18.04 4.31 -18.33
CA ALA A 31 -17.16 5.42 -18.66
C ALA A 31 -15.82 5.37 -17.89
N ALA A 32 -15.84 4.94 -16.62
CA ALA A 32 -14.64 4.75 -15.82
C ALA A 32 -13.77 3.60 -16.35
N ALA A 33 -14.40 2.48 -16.73
CA ALA A 33 -13.71 1.32 -17.35
C ALA A 33 -13.07 1.71 -18.68
N GLU A 34 -13.80 2.40 -19.55
CA GLU A 34 -13.29 2.91 -20.83
C GLU A 34 -12.08 3.83 -20.64
N ALA A 35 -12.15 4.78 -19.70
CA ALA A 35 -11.06 5.70 -19.43
C ALA A 35 -9.79 5.01 -18.93
N ALA A 36 -9.92 3.97 -18.11
CA ALA A 36 -8.78 3.17 -17.69
C ALA A 36 -8.23 2.34 -18.87
N ASN A 37 -9.12 1.72 -19.67
CA ASN A 37 -8.74 0.96 -20.86
C ASN A 37 -8.01 1.82 -21.90
N GLU A 38 -8.42 3.08 -22.09
CA GLU A 38 -7.72 4.01 -22.99
C GLU A 38 -6.22 4.15 -22.64
N LEU A 39 -5.87 4.21 -21.36
CA LEU A 39 -4.50 4.28 -20.93
C LEU A 39 -3.79 2.93 -21.12
N LEU A 40 -4.42 1.84 -20.70
CA LEU A 40 -3.85 0.50 -20.80
C LEU A 40 -3.53 0.14 -22.26
N SER A 41 -4.41 0.51 -23.19
CA SER A 41 -4.26 0.26 -24.63
C SER A 41 -3.08 1.03 -25.29
N LEU A 42 -2.49 2.02 -24.62
CA LEU A 42 -1.28 2.68 -25.11
C LEU A 42 -0.06 1.75 -25.12
N ASN A 43 -0.04 0.72 -24.26
CA ASN A 43 1.06 -0.23 -24.10
C ASN A 43 2.44 0.46 -23.86
N LEU A 44 2.43 1.62 -23.18
CA LEU A 44 3.62 2.45 -22.90
C LEU A 44 4.24 2.15 -21.52
N TYR A 45 3.51 1.48 -20.65
CA TYR A 45 3.89 1.24 -19.27
C TYR A 45 3.88 -0.24 -18.96
N SER A 46 4.72 -0.68 -18.02
CA SER A 46 4.74 -2.04 -17.49
C SER A 46 4.98 -2.02 -15.98
N LEU A 47 4.46 -3.01 -15.26
CA LEU A 47 4.71 -3.14 -13.83
C LEU A 47 6.20 -3.28 -13.56
N ASP A 48 6.72 -2.57 -12.55
CA ASP A 48 8.12 -2.69 -12.16
C ASP A 48 8.38 -4.06 -11.54
N ASN A 49 9.54 -4.65 -11.84
CA ASN A 49 9.95 -5.95 -11.33
C ASN A 49 10.30 -5.92 -9.83
N SER A 50 10.49 -4.75 -9.25
CA SER A 50 10.78 -4.58 -7.82
C SER A 50 9.82 -3.59 -7.19
N TYR A 51 8.80 -4.11 -6.50
CA TYR A 51 7.88 -3.25 -5.74
C TYR A 51 8.62 -2.37 -4.71
N ARG A 52 9.67 -2.89 -4.09
CA ARG A 52 10.47 -2.15 -3.10
C ARG A 52 11.20 -0.97 -3.73
N ASP A 53 11.95 -1.23 -4.81
CA ASP A 53 12.85 -0.24 -5.39
C ASP A 53 12.12 0.81 -6.23
N LEU A 54 10.90 0.50 -6.71
CA LEU A 54 10.04 1.43 -7.42
C LEU A 54 9.94 2.79 -6.72
N PHE A 55 9.94 2.81 -5.40
CA PHE A 55 9.74 4.01 -4.58
C PHE A 55 11.03 4.69 -4.12
N LEU A 56 12.20 4.17 -4.55
CA LEU A 56 13.49 4.63 -4.03
C LEU A 56 14.23 5.52 -5.02
N GLY A 57 14.77 6.62 -4.50
CA GLY A 57 15.70 7.47 -5.21
C GLY A 57 15.19 7.94 -6.58
N ASP A 58 16.07 7.90 -7.57
CA ASP A 58 15.77 8.30 -8.94
C ASP A 58 15.00 7.23 -9.75
N ARG A 59 14.97 5.98 -9.25
CA ARG A 59 14.21 4.88 -9.88
C ARG A 59 12.72 5.20 -9.96
N SER A 60 12.17 5.85 -8.93
CA SER A 60 10.76 6.24 -8.90
C SER A 60 10.32 7.11 -10.08
N ALA A 61 11.22 7.92 -10.64
CA ALA A 61 10.93 8.74 -11.83
C ALA A 61 11.25 8.02 -13.16
N LYS A 62 12.07 6.97 -13.14
CA LYS A 62 12.57 6.27 -14.33
C LYS A 62 11.90 4.92 -14.57
N SER A 63 11.15 4.41 -13.60
CA SER A 63 10.46 3.12 -13.71
C SER A 63 9.46 3.12 -14.86
N SER A 64 9.38 1.99 -15.57
CA SER A 64 8.36 1.73 -16.59
C SER A 64 6.94 1.75 -16.05
N GLU A 65 6.76 1.60 -14.74
CA GLU A 65 5.46 1.68 -14.07
C GLU A 65 5.01 3.12 -13.82
N THR A 66 5.93 4.06 -13.72
CA THR A 66 5.64 5.45 -13.36
C THR A 66 5.03 6.21 -14.54
N ILE A 67 3.80 6.67 -14.40
CA ILE A 67 3.11 7.50 -15.40
C ILE A 67 3.41 8.97 -15.19
N PHE A 68 3.43 9.40 -13.92
CA PHE A 68 3.77 10.78 -13.54
C PHE A 68 4.37 10.81 -12.14
N ALA A 69 5.50 11.49 -12.02
CA ALA A 69 6.16 11.75 -10.75
C ALA A 69 6.65 13.20 -10.66
N ILE A 70 6.63 13.72 -9.44
CA ILE A 70 7.21 15.04 -9.10
C ILE A 70 8.62 14.81 -8.60
N ARG A 71 9.61 15.32 -9.33
CA ARG A 71 11.02 15.23 -8.94
C ARG A 71 11.35 16.25 -7.87
N GLN A 72 12.16 15.85 -6.92
CA GLN A 72 12.68 16.69 -5.85
C GLN A 72 14.22 16.67 -5.85
N SER A 73 14.82 17.68 -5.26
CA SER A 73 16.26 17.71 -5.02
C SER A 73 16.69 16.59 -4.06
N ALA A 74 17.98 16.28 -4.02
CA ALA A 74 18.51 15.31 -3.06
C ALA A 74 18.26 15.81 -1.64
N THR A 75 17.64 14.96 -0.83
CA THR A 75 17.28 15.23 0.57
C THR A 75 17.30 13.93 1.38
N ASN A 76 17.34 14.05 2.69
CA ASN A 76 17.12 12.95 3.64
C ASN A 76 15.97 13.28 4.63
N ASP A 77 15.17 14.30 4.34
CA ASP A 77 14.10 14.76 5.24
C ASP A 77 13.10 13.64 5.58
N LEU A 78 12.79 12.79 4.61
CA LEU A 78 11.85 11.69 4.85
C LEU A 78 12.47 10.61 5.73
N GLU A 79 13.74 10.27 5.50
CA GLU A 79 14.50 9.31 6.29
C GLU A 79 14.70 9.82 7.72
N SER A 80 15.19 11.04 7.91
CA SER A 80 15.44 11.62 9.23
C SER A 80 14.17 11.70 10.07
N LYS A 81 13.02 11.98 9.44
CA LYS A 81 11.72 12.02 10.12
C LYS A 81 11.17 10.64 10.47
N ASN A 82 11.53 9.58 9.71
CA ASN A 82 10.80 8.31 9.76
C ASN A 82 11.66 7.07 10.04
N TYR A 83 12.98 7.16 10.08
CA TYR A 83 13.80 6.01 10.48
C TYR A 83 13.41 5.51 11.87
N PRO A 84 13.49 4.18 12.12
CA PRO A 84 13.28 3.61 13.45
C PRO A 84 14.12 4.32 14.52
N ILE A 85 13.57 4.49 15.72
CA ILE A 85 14.18 5.31 16.76
C ILE A 85 15.56 4.82 17.21
N GLY A 86 15.81 3.52 17.13
CA GLY A 86 17.12 2.93 17.43
C GLY A 86 18.17 3.16 16.36
N THR A 87 17.84 3.84 15.25
CA THR A 87 18.79 4.24 14.21
C THR A 87 19.25 5.67 14.46
N ALA A 88 20.54 5.93 14.45
CA ALA A 88 21.08 7.27 14.68
C ALA A 88 20.47 8.30 13.71
N GLY A 89 19.94 9.41 14.24
CA GLY A 89 19.25 10.45 13.48
C GLY A 89 17.79 10.14 13.13
N GLY A 90 17.24 8.98 13.49
CA GLY A 90 15.84 8.61 13.24
C GLY A 90 14.87 9.21 14.26
N ASN A 91 13.63 9.52 13.82
CA ASN A 91 12.59 10.16 14.65
C ASN A 91 11.22 9.47 14.62
N SER A 92 11.05 8.35 13.94
CA SER A 92 9.83 7.49 13.96
C SER A 92 8.52 8.23 13.65
N GLY A 93 8.50 9.19 12.71
CA GLY A 93 7.36 10.08 12.50
C GLY A 93 6.08 9.37 12.03
N ILE A 94 6.19 8.49 11.02
CA ILE A 94 5.05 7.70 10.51
C ILE A 94 5.13 6.29 11.08
N THR A 95 4.13 5.91 11.85
CA THR A 95 4.04 4.59 12.48
C THR A 95 2.81 3.84 11.93
N PRO A 96 3.02 2.81 11.09
CA PRO A 96 1.93 1.99 10.55
C PRO A 96 1.10 1.34 11.66
N SER A 97 -0.21 1.20 11.45
CA SER A 97 -1.09 0.50 12.41
C SER A 97 -1.07 -1.02 12.19
N HIS A 98 -1.36 -1.78 13.25
CA HIS A 98 -1.59 -3.22 13.12
C HIS A 98 -2.80 -3.55 12.24
N ASN A 99 -3.79 -2.65 12.18
CA ASN A 99 -4.91 -2.77 11.23
C ASN A 99 -4.45 -2.83 9.76
N LEU A 100 -3.35 -2.15 9.39
CA LEU A 100 -2.77 -2.28 8.06
C LEU A 100 -1.94 -3.56 7.94
N VAL A 101 -1.13 -3.90 8.94
CA VAL A 101 -0.34 -5.14 8.95
C VAL A 101 -1.25 -6.37 8.78
N SER A 102 -2.38 -6.41 9.47
CA SER A 102 -3.36 -7.50 9.37
C SER A 102 -3.99 -7.62 7.97
N ALA A 103 -3.96 -6.57 7.16
CA ALA A 103 -4.50 -6.60 5.81
C ALA A 103 -3.59 -7.34 4.81
N TYR A 104 -2.31 -7.48 5.09
CA TYR A 104 -1.44 -8.28 4.24
C TYR A 104 -1.77 -9.76 4.41
N GLU A 105 -2.23 -10.42 3.34
CA GLU A 105 -2.67 -11.83 3.36
C GLU A 105 -1.49 -12.78 3.61
N TYR A 106 -1.77 -14.01 3.98
CA TYR A 106 -0.76 -15.07 3.99
C TYR A 106 -0.60 -15.66 2.60
N LYS A 107 0.65 -15.88 2.17
CA LYS A 107 1.02 -16.58 0.92
C LYS A 107 1.08 -18.11 1.12
N GLY A 108 0.87 -18.54 2.34
CA GLY A 108 0.87 -19.96 2.76
C GLY A 108 0.27 -20.09 4.15
N ALA A 109 0.62 -21.16 4.85
CA ALA A 109 0.16 -21.35 6.23
C ALA A 109 0.83 -20.30 7.16
N PRO A 110 0.07 -19.74 8.14
CA PRO A 110 0.66 -18.92 9.20
C PRO A 110 1.72 -19.71 9.99
N ASP A 111 2.81 -19.06 10.35
CA ASP A 111 3.78 -19.61 11.28
C ASP A 111 3.38 -19.20 12.71
N PRO A 112 3.15 -20.17 13.64
CA PRO A 112 2.79 -19.85 15.02
C PRO A 112 3.89 -19.13 15.81
N ASN A 113 5.15 -19.22 15.36
CA ASN A 113 6.32 -18.61 16.02
C ASN A 113 6.68 -17.25 15.43
N ASP A 114 6.20 -16.91 14.23
CA ASP A 114 6.46 -15.64 13.56
C ASP A 114 5.21 -15.15 12.81
N ILE A 115 4.51 -14.18 13.39
CA ILE A 115 3.29 -13.59 12.82
C ILE A 115 3.55 -12.84 11.51
N TYR A 116 4.80 -12.60 11.14
CA TYR A 116 5.20 -11.90 9.91
C TYR A 116 5.64 -12.87 8.81
N ALA A 117 5.95 -14.12 9.15
CA ALA A 117 6.34 -15.14 8.18
C ALA A 117 5.19 -15.49 7.23
N ASN A 118 5.53 -15.90 6.01
CA ASN A 118 4.59 -16.33 4.99
C ASN A 118 3.48 -15.30 4.65
N ARG A 119 3.71 -14.02 4.94
CA ARG A 119 2.81 -12.92 4.58
C ARG A 119 3.08 -12.46 3.15
N ASP A 120 2.12 -11.75 2.60
CA ASP A 120 2.30 -10.98 1.37
C ASP A 120 3.65 -10.23 1.42
N PRO A 121 4.56 -10.43 0.46
CA PRO A 121 5.89 -9.82 0.48
C PRO A 121 5.87 -8.29 0.59
N ARG A 122 4.79 -7.65 0.15
CA ARG A 122 4.62 -6.19 0.26
C ARG A 122 4.58 -5.71 1.71
N LEU A 123 4.25 -6.57 2.69
CA LEU A 123 4.41 -6.24 4.11
C LEU A 123 5.85 -5.82 4.41
N GLY A 124 6.81 -6.67 4.08
CA GLY A 124 8.24 -6.43 4.34
C GLY A 124 8.86 -5.32 3.48
N TYR A 125 8.21 -4.94 2.36
CA TYR A 125 8.60 -3.81 1.53
C TYR A 125 8.02 -2.48 2.00
N THR A 126 6.95 -2.51 2.78
CA THR A 126 6.18 -1.33 3.20
C THR A 126 6.41 -0.97 4.67
N ILE A 127 6.60 -1.96 5.53
CA ILE A 127 6.60 -1.82 6.99
C ILE A 127 7.84 -2.50 7.58
N VAL A 128 8.47 -1.81 8.53
CA VAL A 128 9.51 -2.38 9.38
C VAL A 128 8.84 -3.02 10.59
N THR A 129 9.14 -4.30 10.81
CA THR A 129 8.58 -5.10 11.91
C THR A 129 9.67 -5.49 12.91
N ASN A 130 9.27 -5.94 14.09
CA ASN A 130 10.22 -6.51 15.05
C ASN A 130 11.01 -7.66 14.42
N ASN A 131 12.30 -7.76 14.74
CA ASN A 131 13.23 -8.77 14.24
C ASN A 131 13.55 -8.69 12.73
N SER A 132 13.06 -7.67 12.00
CA SER A 132 13.43 -7.44 10.60
C SER A 132 14.81 -6.77 10.48
N GLN A 133 15.41 -6.86 9.29
CA GLN A 133 16.69 -6.20 9.00
C GLN A 133 16.46 -4.77 8.50
N TRP A 134 17.22 -3.84 9.04
CA TRP A 134 17.19 -2.43 8.68
C TRP A 134 18.57 -1.78 8.85
N ASN A 135 19.08 -1.16 7.80
CA ASN A 135 20.35 -0.41 7.85
C ASN A 135 21.49 -1.19 8.55
N GLY A 136 21.67 -2.45 8.14
CA GLY A 136 22.74 -3.33 8.66
C GLY A 136 22.53 -3.86 10.08
N ARG A 137 21.38 -3.62 10.72
CA ARG A 137 21.05 -4.11 12.05
C ARG A 137 19.69 -4.82 12.13
N THR A 138 19.49 -5.56 13.19
CA THR A 138 18.18 -6.14 13.52
C THR A 138 17.34 -5.11 14.29
N ILE A 139 16.07 -4.99 13.94
CA ILE A 139 15.09 -4.12 14.62
C ILE A 139 14.60 -4.78 15.90
N GLU A 140 14.65 -4.04 17.02
CA GLU A 140 14.38 -4.52 18.38
C GLU A 140 13.27 -3.70 19.04
N ILE A 141 12.01 -4.00 18.69
CA ILE A 141 10.82 -3.24 19.18
C ILE A 141 10.38 -3.70 20.58
N TYR A 142 10.84 -4.86 21.06
CA TYR A 142 10.52 -5.39 22.38
C TYR A 142 11.08 -4.54 23.54
N ALA A 143 10.54 -4.71 24.75
CA ALA A 143 11.02 -4.00 25.94
C ALA A 143 12.52 -4.26 26.20
N GLY A 144 13.31 -3.20 26.31
CA GLY A 144 14.77 -3.25 26.47
C GLY A 144 15.54 -3.25 25.15
N GLY A 145 14.89 -3.41 24.00
CA GLY A 145 15.52 -3.28 22.70
C GLY A 145 15.76 -1.83 22.27
N ALA A 146 16.59 -1.62 21.27
CA ALA A 146 16.96 -0.28 20.78
C ALA A 146 15.78 0.52 20.19
N ASP A 147 14.77 -0.17 19.65
CA ASP A 147 13.59 0.42 19.04
C ASP A 147 12.33 0.27 19.91
N ASN A 148 12.50 0.04 21.22
CA ASN A 148 11.40 -0.30 22.12
C ASN A 148 10.38 0.84 22.24
N TYR A 149 9.12 0.45 22.43
CA TYR A 149 7.97 1.36 22.52
C TYR A 149 7.97 2.31 23.73
N ASN A 150 8.86 2.10 24.71
CA ASN A 150 9.04 3.00 25.87
C ASN A 150 10.08 4.10 25.61
N ALA A 151 10.87 4.01 24.53
CA ALA A 151 11.83 5.06 24.21
C ALA A 151 11.10 6.34 23.80
N LYS A 152 11.72 7.49 24.06
CA LYS A 152 11.20 8.79 23.61
C LYS A 152 11.07 8.79 22.08
N ASN A 153 9.93 9.23 21.57
CA ASN A 153 9.58 9.24 20.14
C ASN A 153 9.49 7.86 19.47
N ALA A 154 9.49 6.77 20.21
CA ALA A 154 9.31 5.44 19.63
C ALA A 154 7.90 5.25 19.05
N SER A 155 7.78 4.28 18.15
CA SER A 155 6.50 3.88 17.60
C SER A 155 5.56 3.34 18.68
N ARG A 156 4.41 3.97 18.87
CA ARG A 156 3.35 3.47 19.76
C ARG A 156 2.61 2.27 19.19
N THR A 157 2.70 2.06 17.87
CA THR A 157 2.04 0.94 17.19
C THR A 157 2.91 -0.31 17.12
N GLY A 158 4.22 -0.21 17.42
CA GLY A 158 5.19 -1.31 17.27
C GLY A 158 5.61 -1.56 15.81
N TYR A 159 5.47 -0.57 14.93
CA TYR A 159 5.85 -0.63 13.52
C TYR A 159 6.46 0.68 13.07
N TYR A 160 7.34 0.61 12.05
CA TYR A 160 7.91 1.79 11.42
C TYR A 160 7.68 1.75 9.90
N LEU A 161 7.66 2.92 9.28
CA LEU A 161 7.55 3.03 7.83
C LEU A 161 8.82 2.48 7.16
N LYS A 162 8.64 1.74 6.05
CA LYS A 162 9.74 1.31 5.17
C LYS A 162 9.58 1.83 3.75
N LYS A 163 8.36 1.83 3.23
CA LYS A 163 8.06 2.33 1.89
C LYS A 163 8.58 3.76 1.74
N PHE A 164 9.14 4.09 0.59
CA PHE A 164 9.79 5.35 0.24
C PHE A 164 11.14 5.62 0.90
N LEU A 165 11.52 4.94 1.97
CA LEU A 165 12.77 5.20 2.69
C LEU A 165 13.94 4.42 2.07
N ASN A 166 15.04 5.11 1.80
CA ASN A 166 16.31 4.45 1.55
C ASN A 166 16.84 3.94 2.91
N ASP A 167 16.98 2.65 3.07
CA ASP A 167 17.31 2.01 4.35
C ASP A 167 18.82 1.90 4.62
N ASN A 168 19.64 2.66 3.88
CA ASN A 168 21.09 2.64 3.94
C ASN A 168 21.74 4.03 4.01
N LEU A 169 20.99 5.09 4.33
CA LEU A 169 21.56 6.42 4.47
C LEU A 169 22.24 6.61 5.83
N ASP A 170 23.41 7.19 5.85
CA ASP A 170 24.04 7.72 7.04
C ASP A 170 23.48 9.14 7.35
N LEU A 171 22.51 9.16 8.27
CA LEU A 171 21.87 10.43 8.67
C LEU A 171 22.78 11.30 9.54
N VAL A 172 23.77 10.72 10.20
CA VAL A 172 24.74 11.46 11.02
C VAL A 172 25.69 12.25 10.13
N GLN A 173 26.04 11.70 8.96
CA GLN A 173 26.83 12.39 7.93
C GLN A 173 26.00 13.22 6.94
N ASP A 174 24.72 13.44 7.23
CA ASP A 174 23.79 14.20 6.37
C ASP A 174 23.72 13.66 4.93
N GLU A 175 23.87 12.33 4.78
CA GLU A 175 23.79 11.70 3.45
C GLU A 175 22.41 11.91 2.84
N LYS A 176 22.39 12.29 1.55
CA LYS A 176 21.15 12.63 0.81
C LYS A 176 21.00 11.80 -0.45
N ARG A 177 19.75 11.58 -0.89
CA ARG A 177 19.42 10.92 -2.16
C ARG A 177 18.42 11.75 -2.96
N LEU A 178 18.53 11.64 -4.29
CA LEU A 178 17.47 12.13 -5.17
C LEU A 178 16.15 11.41 -4.82
N ARG A 179 15.07 12.14 -4.95
CA ARG A 179 13.74 11.63 -4.65
C ARG A 179 12.75 12.05 -5.73
N SER A 180 11.77 11.18 -5.96
CA SER A 180 10.62 11.53 -6.77
C SER A 180 9.35 11.00 -6.11
N TRP A 181 8.31 11.81 -6.10
CA TRP A 181 7.01 11.42 -5.59
C TRP A 181 6.13 10.95 -6.73
N ILE A 182 5.79 9.67 -6.76
CA ILE A 182 4.91 9.09 -7.77
C ILE A 182 3.47 9.54 -7.51
N VAL A 183 2.86 10.19 -8.50
CA VAL A 183 1.46 10.66 -8.45
C VAL A 183 0.52 9.68 -9.15
N PHE A 184 0.99 9.12 -10.28
CA PHE A 184 0.27 8.09 -11.03
C PHE A 184 1.23 6.97 -11.44
N ARG A 185 0.79 5.73 -11.26
CA ARG A 185 1.50 4.53 -11.70
C ARG A 185 0.53 3.48 -12.24
N LEU A 186 1.06 2.58 -13.06
CA LEU A 186 0.26 1.61 -13.79
C LEU A 186 -0.59 0.70 -12.90
N ALA A 187 -0.08 0.27 -11.74
CA ALA A 187 -0.86 -0.58 -10.84
C ALA A 187 -2.15 0.08 -10.36
N GLU A 188 -2.15 1.41 -10.11
CA GLU A 188 -3.40 2.13 -9.83
C GLU A 188 -4.39 2.00 -10.98
N ILE A 189 -3.91 2.11 -12.22
CA ILE A 189 -4.78 2.05 -13.40
C ILE A 189 -5.39 0.65 -13.58
N TYR A 190 -4.61 -0.41 -13.35
CA TYR A 190 -5.15 -1.78 -13.33
C TYR A 190 -6.23 -1.95 -12.25
N LEU A 191 -6.02 -1.39 -11.06
CA LEU A 191 -7.00 -1.48 -9.98
C LEU A 191 -8.24 -0.60 -10.23
N ASN A 192 -8.08 0.57 -10.85
CA ASN A 192 -9.19 1.41 -11.30
C ASN A 192 -10.03 0.68 -12.36
N TYR A 193 -9.35 0.06 -13.32
CA TYR A 193 -9.98 -0.76 -14.37
C TYR A 193 -10.73 -1.95 -13.77
N ALA A 194 -10.07 -2.72 -12.88
CA ALA A 194 -10.68 -3.89 -12.25
C ALA A 194 -11.95 -3.53 -11.47
N GLU A 195 -11.94 -2.44 -10.72
CA GLU A 195 -13.11 -1.95 -10.00
C GLU A 195 -14.24 -1.56 -10.97
N ALA A 196 -13.93 -0.71 -11.94
CA ALA A 196 -14.92 -0.20 -12.89
C ALA A 196 -15.53 -1.31 -13.76
N MET A 197 -14.71 -2.24 -14.26
CA MET A 197 -15.16 -3.40 -15.05
C MET A 197 -16.05 -4.32 -14.22
N ASN A 198 -15.67 -4.61 -12.97
CA ASN A 198 -16.50 -5.43 -12.10
C ASN A 198 -17.87 -4.79 -11.89
N GLU A 199 -17.91 -3.50 -11.60
CA GLU A 199 -19.18 -2.82 -11.36
C GLU A 199 -20.05 -2.67 -12.62
N ALA A 200 -19.43 -2.51 -13.78
CA ALA A 200 -20.13 -2.39 -15.05
C ALA A 200 -20.61 -3.75 -15.61
N TYR A 201 -19.76 -4.77 -15.57
CA TYR A 201 -19.93 -5.98 -16.36
C TYR A 201 -19.73 -7.29 -15.57
N GLY A 202 -19.21 -7.22 -14.35
CA GLY A 202 -18.78 -8.38 -13.56
C GLY A 202 -17.31 -8.76 -13.78
N PRO A 203 -16.78 -9.70 -12.96
CA PRO A 203 -15.34 -9.96 -12.90
C PRO A 203 -14.78 -10.68 -14.12
N ASP A 204 -15.59 -11.43 -14.87
CA ASP A 204 -15.18 -12.30 -15.97
C ASP A 204 -15.47 -11.74 -17.37
N ALA A 205 -16.23 -10.64 -17.46
CA ALA A 205 -16.54 -10.01 -18.74
C ALA A 205 -15.42 -9.05 -19.16
N ASN A 206 -15.01 -9.12 -20.43
CA ASN A 206 -14.03 -8.19 -20.99
C ASN A 206 -14.66 -7.07 -21.83
N ASN A 207 -15.94 -7.19 -22.19
CA ASN A 207 -16.67 -6.18 -23.00
C ASN A 207 -15.94 -5.75 -24.29
N GLY A 208 -15.18 -6.66 -24.91
CA GLY A 208 -14.37 -6.37 -26.11
C GLY A 208 -13.03 -5.68 -25.81
N TYR A 209 -12.68 -5.45 -24.54
CA TYR A 209 -11.35 -5.00 -24.12
C TYR A 209 -10.37 -6.17 -23.99
N ALA A 210 -9.08 -5.87 -23.88
CA ALA A 210 -8.03 -6.88 -23.80
C ALA A 210 -8.06 -7.72 -22.50
N LEU A 211 -8.57 -7.15 -21.40
CA LEU A 211 -8.56 -7.77 -20.09
C LEU A 211 -9.96 -7.83 -19.48
N THR A 212 -10.21 -8.84 -18.67
CA THR A 212 -11.28 -8.86 -17.68
C THR A 212 -10.87 -8.11 -16.43
N ALA A 213 -11.82 -7.80 -15.54
CA ALA A 213 -11.50 -7.25 -14.22
C ALA A 213 -10.57 -8.17 -13.42
N LYS A 214 -10.81 -9.48 -13.50
CA LYS A 214 -10.04 -10.53 -12.82
C LYS A 214 -8.60 -10.62 -13.31
N GLU A 215 -8.39 -10.55 -14.62
CA GLU A 215 -7.04 -10.53 -15.19
C GLU A 215 -6.27 -9.29 -14.76
N ALA A 216 -6.89 -8.12 -14.79
CA ALA A 216 -6.24 -6.86 -14.41
C ALA A 216 -5.74 -6.85 -12.96
N ILE A 217 -6.54 -7.29 -11.98
CA ILE A 217 -6.10 -7.38 -10.59
C ILE A 217 -5.02 -8.44 -10.40
N ASN A 218 -5.11 -9.56 -11.13
CA ASN A 218 -4.15 -10.65 -11.04
C ASN A 218 -2.78 -10.29 -11.64
N LEU A 219 -2.71 -9.36 -12.61
CA LEU A 219 -1.43 -8.79 -13.05
C LEU A 219 -0.71 -8.07 -11.90
N VAL A 220 -1.45 -7.30 -11.09
CA VAL A 220 -0.87 -6.60 -9.93
C VAL A 220 -0.41 -7.62 -8.87
N ARG A 221 -1.24 -8.61 -8.54
CA ARG A 221 -0.92 -9.65 -7.54
C ARG A 221 0.22 -10.55 -7.97
N GLY A 222 0.28 -10.88 -9.25
CA GLY A 222 1.29 -11.80 -9.82
C GLY A 222 2.61 -11.15 -10.19
N ARG A 223 2.81 -9.83 -9.94
CA ARG A 223 4.08 -9.17 -10.29
C ARG A 223 5.27 -9.85 -9.62
N MET A 224 6.43 -9.77 -10.27
CA MET A 224 7.68 -10.31 -9.75
C MET A 224 7.96 -9.79 -8.33
N GLY A 225 8.38 -10.68 -7.44
CA GLY A 225 8.69 -10.37 -6.04
C GLY A 225 7.46 -10.18 -5.14
N VAL A 226 6.24 -10.27 -5.67
CA VAL A 226 4.97 -10.31 -4.89
C VAL A 226 4.33 -11.68 -5.02
N GLU A 227 3.91 -12.08 -6.22
CA GLU A 227 3.47 -13.44 -6.57
C GLU A 227 2.42 -13.99 -5.60
N MET A 228 1.43 -13.17 -5.26
CA MET A 228 0.30 -13.59 -4.44
C MET A 228 -0.64 -14.50 -5.24
N PRO A 229 -1.32 -15.44 -4.60
CA PRO A 229 -2.31 -16.28 -5.27
C PRO A 229 -3.33 -15.47 -6.04
N ALA A 230 -3.70 -15.96 -7.23
CA ALA A 230 -4.68 -15.31 -8.07
C ALA A 230 -6.08 -15.30 -7.41
N ILE A 231 -6.83 -14.23 -7.64
CA ILE A 231 -8.24 -14.14 -7.29
C ILE A 231 -9.02 -14.89 -8.37
N THR A 232 -9.88 -15.83 -7.95
CA THR A 232 -10.62 -16.73 -8.84
C THR A 232 -12.13 -16.60 -8.76
N THR A 233 -12.66 -15.88 -7.76
CA THR A 233 -14.12 -15.74 -7.58
C THR A 233 -14.79 -15.15 -8.83
N ALA A 234 -15.96 -15.68 -9.17
CA ALA A 234 -16.85 -15.16 -10.21
C ALA A 234 -17.99 -14.29 -9.62
N SER A 235 -18.10 -14.21 -8.29
CA SER A 235 -19.06 -13.35 -7.62
C SER A 235 -18.65 -11.89 -7.71
N LYS A 236 -19.52 -11.06 -8.25
CA LYS A 236 -19.32 -9.61 -8.36
C LYS A 236 -19.07 -8.95 -7.00
N ASP A 237 -19.82 -9.35 -5.98
CA ASP A 237 -19.74 -8.76 -4.66
C ASP A 237 -18.46 -9.21 -3.92
N GLU A 238 -18.13 -10.49 -3.97
CA GLU A 238 -16.84 -10.96 -3.43
C GLU A 238 -15.66 -10.33 -4.14
N PHE A 239 -15.71 -10.21 -5.46
CA PHE A 239 -14.65 -9.59 -6.24
C PHE A 239 -14.49 -8.10 -5.88
N ARG A 240 -15.58 -7.38 -5.65
CA ARG A 240 -15.54 -5.99 -5.15
C ARG A 240 -14.72 -5.87 -3.87
N GLU A 241 -14.96 -6.76 -2.90
CA GLU A 241 -14.20 -6.76 -1.65
C GLU A 241 -12.71 -7.11 -1.88
N LYS A 242 -12.42 -8.00 -2.81
CA LYS A 242 -11.04 -8.30 -3.22
C LYS A 242 -10.35 -7.09 -3.85
N VAL A 243 -11.02 -6.34 -4.71
CA VAL A 243 -10.47 -5.09 -5.28
C VAL A 243 -10.20 -4.05 -4.20
N LYS A 244 -11.14 -3.82 -3.29
CA LYS A 244 -10.95 -2.88 -2.16
C LYS A 244 -9.77 -3.29 -1.28
N HIS A 245 -9.64 -4.58 -1.03
CA HIS A 245 -8.54 -5.14 -0.26
C HIS A 245 -7.20 -4.95 -0.98
N GLU A 246 -7.13 -5.31 -2.26
CA GLU A 246 -5.91 -5.17 -3.06
C GLU A 246 -5.47 -3.70 -3.16
N ARG A 247 -6.40 -2.76 -3.37
CA ARG A 247 -6.10 -1.33 -3.33
C ARG A 247 -5.50 -0.89 -1.99
N ARG A 248 -6.03 -1.42 -0.87
CA ARG A 248 -5.52 -1.09 0.47
C ARG A 248 -4.08 -1.54 0.67
N VAL A 249 -3.71 -2.71 0.16
CA VAL A 249 -2.37 -3.30 0.31
C VAL A 249 -1.40 -2.69 -0.71
N GLU A 250 -1.76 -2.69 -1.99
CA GLU A 250 -0.92 -2.23 -3.09
C GLU A 250 -0.60 -0.74 -2.98
N LEU A 251 -1.61 0.09 -2.71
CA LEU A 251 -1.51 1.54 -2.68
C LEU A 251 -1.29 2.10 -1.25
N ALA A 252 -0.82 1.27 -0.32
CA ALA A 252 -0.53 1.70 1.05
C ALA A 252 0.44 2.89 1.07
N PHE A 253 0.12 3.94 1.84
CA PHE A 253 0.85 5.21 1.96
C PHE A 253 0.92 6.08 0.68
N GLU A 254 0.19 5.75 -0.38
CA GLU A 254 0.11 6.55 -1.60
C GLU A 254 -1.14 7.47 -1.63
N GLU A 255 -1.66 7.83 -0.48
CA GLU A 255 -2.76 8.79 -0.25
C GLU A 255 -4.14 8.35 -0.77
N HIS A 256 -4.30 7.06 -1.20
CA HIS A 256 -5.56 6.57 -1.76
C HIS A 256 -6.60 6.18 -0.69
N ARG A 257 -6.16 5.55 0.43
CA ARG A 257 -7.07 4.87 1.37
C ARG A 257 -8.18 5.75 1.92
N TYR A 258 -7.87 6.98 2.32
CA TYR A 258 -8.86 7.92 2.87
C TYR A 258 -9.95 8.24 1.85
N TRP A 259 -9.55 8.53 0.61
CA TRP A 259 -10.47 8.84 -0.47
C TRP A 259 -11.28 7.63 -0.94
N ASP A 260 -10.68 6.46 -0.98
CA ASP A 260 -11.36 5.19 -1.28
C ASP A 260 -12.46 4.90 -0.28
N LEU A 261 -12.18 5.01 1.02
CA LEU A 261 -13.18 4.82 2.08
C LEU A 261 -14.34 5.83 1.97
N ARG A 262 -14.05 7.06 1.63
CA ARG A 262 -15.09 8.09 1.44
C ARG A 262 -15.96 7.79 0.21
N ARG A 263 -15.33 7.55 -0.94
CA ARG A 263 -16.09 7.30 -2.18
C ARG A 263 -16.92 6.01 -2.13
N TRP A 264 -16.49 5.01 -1.36
CA TRP A 264 -17.25 3.79 -1.08
C TRP A 264 -18.32 3.97 0.01
N LYS A 265 -18.34 5.11 0.72
CA LYS A 265 -19.20 5.37 1.89
C LYS A 265 -18.90 4.47 3.09
N GLU A 266 -17.68 4.02 3.23
CA GLU A 266 -17.21 3.16 4.32
C GLU A 266 -16.41 3.91 5.39
N ALA A 267 -16.15 5.21 5.20
CA ALA A 267 -15.29 5.99 6.08
C ALA A 267 -15.80 5.99 7.54
N ALA A 268 -17.11 6.19 7.76
CA ALA A 268 -17.69 6.17 9.09
C ALA A 268 -17.53 4.82 9.80
N THR A 269 -17.65 3.71 9.08
CA THR A 269 -17.48 2.37 9.64
C THR A 269 -16.01 2.06 9.95
N VAL A 270 -15.12 2.35 9.00
CA VAL A 270 -13.71 1.92 9.10
C VAL A 270 -12.87 2.87 9.95
N LEU A 271 -13.07 4.20 9.83
CA LEU A 271 -12.27 5.19 10.54
C LEU A 271 -12.68 5.36 12.02
N ASN A 272 -13.84 4.86 12.40
CA ASN A 272 -14.27 4.78 13.81
C ASN A 272 -13.78 3.49 14.51
N GLN A 273 -13.14 2.56 13.79
CA GLN A 273 -12.51 1.41 14.44
C GLN A 273 -11.28 1.85 15.23
N PRO A 274 -11.02 1.24 16.38
CA PRO A 274 -9.81 1.53 17.15
C PRO A 274 -8.55 1.32 16.32
N LEU A 275 -7.59 2.22 16.45
CA LEU A 275 -6.24 1.99 15.96
C LEU A 275 -5.55 0.99 16.88
N THR A 276 -5.02 -0.07 16.27
CA THR A 276 -4.29 -1.11 17.00
C THR A 276 -2.81 -1.07 16.66
N GLY A 277 -2.01 -1.47 17.61
CA GLY A 277 -0.59 -1.74 17.50
C GLY A 277 -0.25 -3.12 18.03
N VAL A 278 1.02 -3.47 18.03
CA VAL A 278 1.54 -4.70 18.59
C VAL A 278 2.59 -4.42 19.64
N GLN A 279 2.56 -5.16 20.73
CA GLN A 279 3.62 -5.18 21.72
C GLN A 279 4.36 -6.51 21.59
N ALA A 280 5.66 -6.44 21.33
CA ALA A 280 6.54 -7.61 21.29
C ALA A 280 7.16 -7.85 22.66
N THR A 281 7.24 -9.11 23.06
CA THR A 281 7.97 -9.57 24.26
C THR A 281 8.97 -10.61 23.83
N LYS A 282 10.25 -10.43 24.22
CA LYS A 282 11.33 -11.38 23.93
C LYS A 282 11.36 -12.47 25.01
N ASN A 283 11.30 -13.73 24.58
CA ASN A 283 11.34 -14.91 25.43
C ASN A 283 12.47 -15.83 24.93
N GLY A 284 13.69 -15.58 25.41
CA GLY A 284 14.88 -16.25 24.89
C GLY A 284 15.12 -15.89 23.41
N ASN A 285 15.05 -16.88 22.53
CA ASN A 285 15.21 -16.70 21.08
C ASN A 285 13.87 -16.53 20.33
N HIS A 286 12.74 -16.50 21.05
CA HIS A 286 11.40 -16.37 20.47
C HIS A 286 10.75 -15.04 20.86
N PHE A 287 9.75 -14.65 20.11
CA PHE A 287 8.93 -13.47 20.42
C PHE A 287 7.47 -13.89 20.58
N SER A 288 6.80 -13.28 21.57
CA SER A 288 5.35 -13.27 21.64
C SER A 288 4.83 -11.88 21.31
N TYR A 289 3.65 -11.81 20.71
CA TYR A 289 3.05 -10.58 20.23
C TYR A 289 1.65 -10.41 20.78
N GLN A 290 1.38 -9.26 21.37
CA GLN A 290 0.07 -8.89 21.86
C GLN A 290 -0.47 -7.69 21.09
N VAL A 291 -1.61 -7.85 20.42
CA VAL A 291 -2.31 -6.73 19.79
C VAL A 291 -2.96 -5.88 20.88
N LYS A 292 -2.77 -4.56 20.79
CA LYS A 292 -3.31 -3.58 21.75
C LYS A 292 -3.99 -2.44 21.02
N GLU A 293 -5.04 -1.91 21.61
CA GLU A 293 -5.60 -0.62 21.22
C GLU A 293 -4.60 0.49 21.56
N VAL A 294 -4.29 1.34 20.59
CA VAL A 294 -3.37 2.46 20.72
C VAL A 294 -4.13 3.79 20.80
N GLU A 295 -5.19 3.90 20.03
CA GLU A 295 -5.98 5.13 19.92
C GLU A 295 -7.42 4.84 19.48
N LYS A 296 -8.38 5.50 20.11
CA LYS A 296 -9.75 5.63 19.60
C LYS A 296 -9.87 6.91 18.79
N ARG A 297 -10.38 6.79 17.60
CA ARG A 297 -10.66 7.94 16.72
C ARG A 297 -12.15 8.08 16.51
N THR A 298 -12.59 9.32 16.35
CA THR A 298 -13.96 9.62 15.94
C THR A 298 -13.91 10.30 14.58
N PHE A 299 -14.52 9.67 13.59
CA PHE A 299 -14.72 10.25 12.27
C PHE A 299 -16.16 10.76 12.21
N THR A 300 -16.30 12.06 11.98
CA THR A 300 -17.58 12.73 11.69
C THR A 300 -17.60 13.13 10.21
N GLN A 301 -18.71 12.85 9.51
CA GLN A 301 -18.89 13.28 8.12
C GLN A 301 -19.26 14.75 8.06
#